data_ca2caad4845c31b89e2eda2b089436a6
#
_entry.id   ca2caad4845c31b89e2eda2b089436a6
#
_cell.length_a   1.000
_cell.length_b   1.000
_cell.length_c   1.000
_cell.angle_alpha   90.00
_cell.angle_beta   90.00
_cell.angle_gamma   90.00
#
_symmetry.space_group_name_H-M   'P 1'
#
loop_
_entity.id
_entity.type
_entity.pdbx_description
1 polymer ?
#
loop_
_entity_poly.entity_id
_entity_poly.type
_entity_poly.pdbx_seq_one_letter_code
_entity_poly.pdbx_strand_id
1 'polypeptide(L)'
;MSTMLGSQILAESLLRENVEFIFGIPGGVVIPLFDALFDSPIKVILTRHEQGAAHAADGYSRATGKVGVCLVTSGPGACNTVTGIATANMDSVPIVVITGQVLTSMIGNDAFQEADIVGITRPITKHNFLVRNVNDLARTVKEAFHIASTGRPGPVLIDLPKDVATSSADFQYPSAVDIRGYKPVLEGNMKQIKRAAELINASHKAVIYGGGGVILSGASRELIQLAHKTAIPVTTSLLGLGGFPGDDKLFLGMPGMHGTRYANYALSECDLIVAVGTRFDDRVTGNIKKFAVHAQIIHIDVDPTAISKNVRVHVPIVGDAARILARLTPLVKRTENKDWLKQIGEWKKQYPLTYADSEAQIKPQYVVEQIYEATRGDAIITTEVGQNQMWAAQYYKFREPRTFLSSGGLGTMGYGLPAAIGAQLGRPDKLVFVDIAGDGSIQMNIQELATVVHNQLPIKVAILNNHFLGMVRQWQELFHNRRYSASCLIDNPDFVKIAEAYGARGIKITRKKDVRPAIEEAITTPEAVILDFEVAREENVYPMVPAGAGIREMIEGLA
;
A
#
# COMPACT_ATOMS: atom_id res chain seq x y z
N MET A 1 10.13 -23.47 -33.99
CA MET A 1 10.15 -23.34 -32.50
C MET A 1 11.60 -23.43 -32.10
N SER A 2 12.09 -22.56 -31.25
CA SER A 2 13.48 -22.62 -30.75
C SER A 2 13.49 -23.38 -29.43
N THR A 3 14.34 -24.39 -29.35
CA THR A 3 14.62 -25.09 -28.09
C THR A 3 15.43 -24.15 -27.20
N MET A 4 14.97 -23.91 -25.96
CA MET A 4 15.57 -22.99 -25.01
C MET A 4 15.74 -23.66 -23.64
N LEU A 5 16.71 -23.20 -22.86
CA LEU A 5 16.82 -23.58 -21.44
C LEU A 5 15.66 -22.99 -20.64
N GLY A 6 15.24 -23.65 -19.56
CA GLY A 6 14.20 -23.15 -18.66
C GLY A 6 14.47 -21.74 -18.14
N SER A 7 15.74 -21.40 -17.87
CA SER A 7 16.14 -20.04 -17.50
C SER A 7 15.86 -19.00 -18.61
N GLN A 8 16.12 -19.36 -19.86
CA GLN A 8 15.82 -18.51 -21.02
C GLN A 8 14.32 -18.42 -21.27
N ILE A 9 13.57 -19.53 -21.09
CA ILE A 9 12.10 -19.55 -21.17
C ILE A 9 11.51 -18.60 -20.13
N LEU A 10 12.03 -18.60 -18.91
CA LEU A 10 11.59 -17.65 -17.87
C LEU A 10 11.84 -16.21 -18.29
N ALA A 11 13.07 -15.86 -18.69
CA ALA A 11 13.43 -14.50 -19.09
C ALA A 11 12.56 -14.00 -20.26
N GLU A 12 12.37 -14.82 -21.31
CA GLU A 12 11.53 -14.46 -22.44
C GLU A 12 10.04 -14.35 -22.04
N SER A 13 9.55 -15.23 -21.15
CA SER A 13 8.18 -15.15 -20.64
C SER A 13 7.93 -13.85 -19.84
N LEU A 14 8.89 -13.42 -19.03
CA LEU A 14 8.83 -12.14 -18.31
C LEU A 14 8.82 -10.93 -19.25
N LEU A 15 9.60 -10.99 -20.34
CA LEU A 15 9.54 -9.97 -21.40
C LEU A 15 8.16 -9.90 -22.06
N ARG A 16 7.53 -11.05 -22.31
CA ARG A 16 6.16 -11.10 -22.86
C ARG A 16 5.10 -10.53 -21.91
N GLU A 17 5.37 -10.50 -20.60
CA GLU A 17 4.55 -9.84 -19.59
C GLU A 17 4.94 -8.36 -19.36
N ASN A 18 5.83 -7.81 -20.19
CA ASN A 18 6.32 -6.42 -20.12
C ASN A 18 7.01 -6.09 -18.79
N VAL A 19 7.74 -7.05 -18.23
CA VAL A 19 8.56 -6.82 -17.03
C VAL A 19 9.77 -5.95 -17.38
N GLU A 20 9.92 -4.83 -16.70
CA GLU A 20 11.03 -3.89 -16.87
C GLU A 20 12.08 -4.06 -15.77
N PHE A 21 11.63 -4.38 -14.55
CA PHE A 21 12.48 -4.51 -13.37
C PHE A 21 12.20 -5.81 -12.62
N ILE A 22 13.26 -6.43 -12.12
CA ILE A 22 13.22 -7.53 -11.17
C ILE A 22 13.99 -7.09 -9.93
N PHE A 23 13.38 -7.21 -8.76
CA PHE A 23 14.03 -6.94 -7.47
C PHE A 23 14.46 -8.27 -6.84
N GLY A 24 15.71 -8.39 -6.38
CA GLY A 24 16.10 -9.67 -5.82
C GLY A 24 17.57 -9.80 -5.45
N ILE A 25 17.91 -11.01 -5.01
CA ILE A 25 19.25 -11.40 -4.61
C ILE A 25 19.58 -12.77 -5.24
N PRO A 26 20.71 -12.89 -5.97
CA PRO A 26 21.13 -14.17 -6.52
C PRO A 26 21.59 -15.15 -5.43
N GLY A 27 21.54 -16.45 -5.75
CA GLY A 27 22.08 -17.52 -4.92
C GLY A 27 22.22 -18.80 -5.74
N GLY A 28 22.82 -19.82 -5.17
CA GLY A 28 23.34 -21.00 -5.90
C GLY A 28 22.36 -21.70 -6.86
N VAL A 29 21.09 -21.78 -6.48
CA VAL A 29 20.08 -22.49 -7.33
C VAL A 29 19.50 -21.60 -8.44
N VAL A 30 19.60 -20.27 -8.31
CA VAL A 30 19.04 -19.30 -9.29
C VAL A 30 20.12 -18.67 -10.19
N ILE A 31 21.39 -19.03 -10.07
CA ILE A 31 22.46 -18.53 -10.95
C ILE A 31 22.08 -18.65 -12.44
N PRO A 32 21.53 -19.78 -12.93
CA PRO A 32 21.14 -19.89 -14.32
C PRO A 32 20.07 -18.89 -14.74
N LEU A 33 19.21 -18.44 -13.82
CA LEU A 33 18.17 -17.44 -14.09
C LEU A 33 18.80 -16.04 -14.24
N PHE A 34 19.71 -15.68 -13.31
CA PHE A 34 20.44 -14.41 -13.38
C PHE A 34 21.36 -14.33 -14.58
N ASP A 35 21.97 -15.46 -15.00
CA ASP A 35 22.75 -15.56 -16.21
C ASP A 35 21.91 -15.27 -17.46
N ALA A 36 20.73 -15.87 -17.58
CA ALA A 36 19.80 -15.59 -18.68
C ALA A 36 19.26 -14.14 -18.69
N LEU A 37 19.20 -13.51 -17.53
CA LEU A 37 18.77 -12.12 -17.40
C LEU A 37 19.91 -11.11 -17.73
N PHE A 38 21.17 -11.54 -17.73
CA PHE A 38 22.32 -10.67 -18.01
C PHE A 38 22.25 -10.05 -19.40
N ASP A 39 21.84 -10.84 -20.41
CA ASP A 39 21.68 -10.39 -21.79
C ASP A 39 20.26 -9.87 -22.10
N SER A 40 19.38 -9.81 -21.10
CA SER A 40 18.00 -9.35 -21.24
C SER A 40 17.90 -7.83 -21.05
N PRO A 41 16.93 -7.15 -21.69
CA PRO A 41 16.64 -5.75 -21.40
C PRO A 41 16.00 -5.54 -20.01
N ILE A 42 15.59 -6.60 -19.30
CA ILE A 42 15.05 -6.52 -17.95
C ILE A 42 16.15 -6.11 -16.99
N LYS A 43 15.94 -5.03 -16.23
CA LYS A 43 16.91 -4.55 -15.26
C LYS A 43 16.74 -5.29 -13.93
N VAL A 44 17.81 -5.93 -13.48
CA VAL A 44 17.87 -6.56 -12.16
C VAL A 44 18.36 -5.55 -11.13
N ILE A 45 17.54 -5.29 -10.12
CA ILE A 45 17.86 -4.40 -8.99
C ILE A 45 18.30 -5.27 -7.81
N LEU A 46 19.59 -5.24 -7.53
CA LEU A 46 20.17 -5.99 -6.41
C LEU A 46 19.83 -5.28 -5.09
N THR A 47 18.95 -5.89 -4.30
CA THR A 47 18.61 -5.45 -2.95
C THR A 47 19.61 -5.98 -1.91
N ARG A 48 19.47 -5.59 -0.65
CA ARG A 48 20.36 -6.06 0.43
C ARG A 48 19.67 -7.06 1.36
N HIS A 49 18.37 -7.21 1.20
CA HIS A 49 17.56 -8.22 1.89
C HIS A 49 16.38 -8.61 1.01
N GLU A 50 15.96 -9.89 1.03
CA GLU A 50 14.86 -10.37 0.18
C GLU A 50 13.50 -9.81 0.60
N GLN A 51 13.32 -9.45 1.88
CA GLN A 51 12.15 -8.68 2.32
C GLN A 51 12.10 -7.32 1.62
N GLY A 52 13.26 -6.63 1.52
CA GLY A 52 13.39 -5.38 0.76
C GLY A 52 13.04 -5.57 -0.72
N ALA A 53 13.48 -6.68 -1.33
CA ALA A 53 13.12 -7.00 -2.72
C ALA A 53 11.61 -7.13 -2.93
N ALA A 54 10.93 -7.88 -2.04
CA ALA A 54 9.48 -8.04 -2.12
C ALA A 54 8.72 -6.71 -1.89
N HIS A 55 9.18 -5.86 -0.95
CA HIS A 55 8.60 -4.53 -0.74
C HIS A 55 8.89 -3.56 -1.89
N ALA A 56 10.05 -3.64 -2.55
CA ALA A 56 10.34 -2.85 -3.74
C ALA A 56 9.43 -3.26 -4.92
N ALA A 57 9.20 -4.56 -5.11
CA ALA A 57 8.24 -5.06 -6.09
C ALA A 57 6.81 -4.57 -5.78
N ASP A 58 6.41 -4.55 -4.50
CA ASP A 58 5.14 -4.00 -4.03
C ASP A 58 5.04 -2.49 -4.34
N GLY A 59 6.05 -1.70 -3.99
CA GLY A 59 6.10 -0.26 -4.25
C GLY A 59 6.02 0.08 -5.74
N TYR A 60 6.75 -0.68 -6.59
CA TYR A 60 6.67 -0.56 -8.04
C TYR A 60 5.24 -0.82 -8.55
N SER A 61 4.62 -1.90 -8.05
CA SER A 61 3.26 -2.27 -8.45
C SER A 61 2.24 -1.20 -8.06
N ARG A 62 2.30 -0.67 -6.84
CA ARG A 62 1.37 0.39 -6.38
C ARG A 62 1.52 1.67 -7.18
N ALA A 63 2.76 2.10 -7.43
CA ALA A 63 3.04 3.35 -8.14
C ALA A 63 2.66 3.29 -9.62
N THR A 64 2.85 2.14 -10.27
CA THR A 64 2.66 1.99 -11.72
C THR A 64 1.34 1.33 -12.12
N GLY A 65 0.78 0.48 -11.25
CA GLY A 65 -0.34 -0.42 -11.59
C GLY A 65 0.07 -1.68 -12.36
N LYS A 66 1.37 -1.88 -12.63
CA LYS A 66 1.91 -3.09 -13.25
C LYS A 66 2.16 -4.16 -12.17
N VAL A 67 2.34 -5.40 -12.59
CA VAL A 67 2.75 -6.48 -11.67
C VAL A 67 4.22 -6.30 -11.29
N GLY A 68 4.50 -6.26 -9.99
CA GLY A 68 5.88 -6.22 -9.49
C GLY A 68 6.51 -7.62 -9.48
N VAL A 69 7.81 -7.74 -9.74
CA VAL A 69 8.49 -9.03 -9.79
C VAL A 69 9.65 -9.09 -8.81
N CYS A 70 9.66 -10.13 -7.97
CA CYS A 70 10.74 -10.44 -7.03
C CYS A 70 11.35 -11.79 -7.41
N LEU A 71 12.69 -11.89 -7.47
CA LEU A 71 13.42 -13.13 -7.76
C LEU A 71 14.50 -13.37 -6.70
N VAL A 72 14.39 -14.51 -6.00
CA VAL A 72 15.28 -14.85 -4.88
C VAL A 72 15.68 -16.32 -4.91
N THR A 73 16.73 -16.66 -4.18
CA THR A 73 17.19 -18.05 -4.06
C THR A 73 16.27 -18.89 -3.14
N SER A 74 16.56 -20.17 -3.03
CA SER A 74 15.86 -21.14 -2.17
C SER A 74 16.15 -20.92 -0.67
N GLY A 75 15.48 -21.69 0.17
CA GLY A 75 15.72 -21.75 1.61
C GLY A 75 15.58 -20.39 2.28
N PRO A 76 16.64 -19.85 2.89
CA PRO A 76 16.56 -18.58 3.62
C PRO A 76 16.14 -17.40 2.72
N GLY A 77 16.58 -17.37 1.44
CA GLY A 77 16.19 -16.31 0.52
C GLY A 77 14.68 -16.31 0.24
N ALA A 78 14.11 -17.47 -0.02
CA ALA A 78 12.66 -17.62 -0.17
C ALA A 78 11.91 -17.27 1.12
N CYS A 79 12.36 -17.76 2.28
CA CYS A 79 11.73 -17.50 3.59
C CYS A 79 11.73 -16.00 3.93
N ASN A 80 12.77 -15.26 3.60
CA ASN A 80 12.86 -13.83 3.86
C ASN A 80 11.84 -13.00 3.09
N THR A 81 11.22 -13.54 2.02
CA THR A 81 10.14 -12.83 1.28
C THR A 81 8.78 -12.89 1.97
N VAL A 82 8.58 -13.75 2.96
CA VAL A 82 7.27 -14.06 3.56
C VAL A 82 6.55 -12.81 4.06
N THR A 83 7.24 -11.92 4.78
CA THR A 83 6.66 -10.66 5.25
C THR A 83 6.21 -9.77 4.09
N GLY A 84 7.02 -9.65 3.04
CA GLY A 84 6.66 -8.86 1.86
C GLY A 84 5.45 -9.43 1.10
N ILE A 85 5.41 -10.77 0.95
CA ILE A 85 4.26 -11.48 0.35
C ILE A 85 2.99 -11.25 1.18
N ALA A 86 3.06 -11.38 2.50
CA ALA A 86 1.93 -11.14 3.40
C ALA A 86 1.42 -9.69 3.33
N THR A 87 2.34 -8.71 3.23
CA THR A 87 2.00 -7.29 3.03
C THR A 87 1.22 -7.09 1.73
N ALA A 88 1.73 -7.61 0.62
CA ALA A 88 1.07 -7.54 -0.68
C ALA A 88 -0.32 -8.22 -0.67
N ASN A 89 -0.45 -9.37 0.01
CA ASN A 89 -1.72 -10.08 0.12
C ASN A 89 -2.77 -9.30 0.90
N MET A 90 -2.39 -8.73 2.04
CA MET A 90 -3.32 -7.96 2.89
C MET A 90 -3.83 -6.70 2.19
N ASP A 91 -3.00 -6.08 1.37
CA ASP A 91 -3.29 -4.83 0.66
C ASP A 91 -3.73 -5.05 -0.79
N SER A 92 -3.83 -6.31 -1.23
CA SER A 92 -4.28 -6.68 -2.59
C SER A 92 -3.36 -6.14 -3.70
N VAL A 93 -2.04 -6.22 -3.50
CA VAL A 93 -1.04 -5.73 -4.46
C VAL A 93 -0.59 -6.88 -5.37
N PRO A 94 -0.67 -6.72 -6.71
CA PRO A 94 -0.24 -7.75 -7.63
C PRO A 94 1.29 -7.80 -7.70
N ILE A 95 1.88 -8.86 -7.15
CA ILE A 95 3.30 -9.20 -7.31
C ILE A 95 3.45 -10.66 -7.71
N VAL A 96 4.48 -10.96 -8.48
CA VAL A 96 4.93 -12.33 -8.77
C VAL A 96 6.28 -12.53 -8.09
N VAL A 97 6.32 -13.47 -7.16
CA VAL A 97 7.55 -13.84 -6.45
C VAL A 97 8.06 -15.15 -7.02
N ILE A 98 9.27 -15.13 -7.55
CA ILE A 98 9.94 -16.28 -8.12
C ILE A 98 11.01 -16.73 -7.13
N THR A 99 10.86 -17.94 -6.60
CA THR A 99 11.82 -18.54 -5.69
C THR A 99 12.57 -19.67 -6.39
N GLY A 100 13.87 -19.76 -6.14
CA GLY A 100 14.59 -20.95 -6.52
C GLY A 100 14.25 -22.12 -5.59
N GLN A 101 14.42 -23.36 -6.10
CA GLN A 101 14.24 -24.57 -5.32
C GLN A 101 15.39 -25.54 -5.60
N VAL A 102 15.65 -26.47 -4.69
CA VAL A 102 16.58 -27.59 -4.90
C VAL A 102 16.15 -28.45 -6.09
N LEU A 103 16.97 -29.39 -6.51
CA LEU A 103 16.60 -30.30 -7.62
C LEU A 103 15.28 -31.03 -7.30
N THR A 104 14.46 -31.27 -8.30
CA THR A 104 13.15 -31.95 -8.13
C THR A 104 13.27 -33.30 -7.41
N SER A 105 14.37 -34.02 -7.62
CA SER A 105 14.67 -35.29 -6.94
C SER A 105 15.07 -35.16 -5.47
N MET A 106 15.41 -33.96 -5.02
CA MET A 106 15.87 -33.68 -3.65
C MET A 106 14.78 -33.07 -2.77
N ILE A 107 13.65 -32.65 -3.37
CA ILE A 107 12.54 -32.04 -2.62
C ILE A 107 11.96 -33.05 -1.62
N GLY A 108 11.91 -32.66 -0.33
CA GLY A 108 11.44 -33.49 0.78
C GLY A 108 12.52 -34.36 1.41
N ASN A 109 13.81 -34.14 1.09
CA ASN A 109 14.94 -34.89 1.63
C ASN A 109 15.83 -34.06 2.57
N ASP A 110 15.35 -32.95 3.09
CA ASP A 110 16.11 -32.01 3.94
C ASP A 110 17.44 -31.57 3.30
N ALA A 111 17.39 -31.27 1.99
CA ALA A 111 18.55 -30.85 1.24
C ALA A 111 19.05 -29.47 1.68
N PHE A 112 20.33 -29.16 1.42
CA PHE A 112 20.90 -27.85 1.76
C PHE A 112 20.11 -26.70 1.12
N GLN A 113 19.69 -25.74 1.94
CA GLN A 113 18.84 -24.61 1.55
C GLN A 113 17.49 -25.03 0.93
N GLU A 114 16.94 -26.17 1.32
CA GLU A 114 15.56 -26.52 1.01
C GLU A 114 14.60 -25.84 2.00
N ALA A 115 13.46 -25.40 1.51
CA ALA A 115 12.29 -25.00 2.30
C ALA A 115 11.02 -25.30 1.52
N ASP A 116 9.96 -25.77 2.19
CA ASP A 116 8.62 -25.86 1.61
C ASP A 116 7.99 -24.47 1.53
N ILE A 117 8.52 -23.64 0.65
CA ILE A 117 8.05 -22.26 0.49
C ILE A 117 6.59 -22.20 -0.02
N VAL A 118 6.16 -23.19 -0.78
CA VAL A 118 4.78 -23.33 -1.22
C VAL A 118 3.85 -23.55 -0.02
N GLY A 119 4.20 -24.44 0.89
CA GLY A 119 3.45 -24.67 2.13
C GLY A 119 3.44 -23.45 3.04
N ILE A 120 4.58 -22.79 3.21
CA ILE A 120 4.74 -21.59 4.05
C ILE A 120 3.89 -20.42 3.52
N THR A 121 3.86 -20.20 2.21
CA THR A 121 3.21 -19.02 1.60
C THR A 121 1.77 -19.26 1.16
N ARG A 122 1.27 -20.49 1.21
CA ARG A 122 -0.11 -20.84 0.82
C ARG A 122 -1.19 -19.94 1.43
N PRO A 123 -1.17 -19.61 2.74
CA PRO A 123 -2.21 -18.77 3.35
C PRO A 123 -2.09 -17.28 3.01
N ILE A 124 -0.98 -16.84 2.45
CA ILE A 124 -0.66 -15.44 2.17
C ILE A 124 -0.48 -15.12 0.68
N THR A 125 -0.88 -16.03 -0.20
CA THR A 125 -0.84 -15.85 -1.66
C THR A 125 -2.19 -16.17 -2.28
N LYS A 126 -2.43 -15.65 -3.47
CA LYS A 126 -3.58 -16.07 -4.27
C LYS A 126 -3.39 -17.46 -4.86
N HIS A 127 -2.17 -17.76 -5.28
CA HIS A 127 -1.79 -19.05 -5.81
C HIS A 127 -0.28 -19.28 -5.70
N ASN A 128 0.12 -20.55 -5.67
CA ASN A 128 1.50 -20.99 -5.67
C ASN A 128 1.69 -22.07 -6.73
N PHE A 129 2.77 -21.98 -7.48
CA PHE A 129 3.18 -23.00 -8.43
C PHE A 129 4.51 -23.61 -8.01
N LEU A 130 4.60 -24.93 -7.94
CA LEU A 130 5.87 -25.65 -7.96
C LEU A 130 6.05 -26.25 -9.37
N VAL A 131 6.98 -25.70 -10.15
CA VAL A 131 7.18 -26.07 -11.56
C VAL A 131 8.08 -27.31 -11.64
N ARG A 132 7.51 -28.47 -11.91
CA ARG A 132 8.26 -29.75 -11.96
C ARG A 132 8.65 -30.15 -13.40
N ASN A 133 8.14 -29.46 -14.41
CA ASN A 133 8.42 -29.76 -15.79
C ASN A 133 8.67 -28.47 -16.58
N VAL A 134 9.80 -28.38 -17.27
CA VAL A 134 10.20 -27.21 -18.05
C VAL A 134 9.17 -26.84 -19.14
N ASN A 135 8.44 -27.83 -19.70
CA ASN A 135 7.39 -27.60 -20.70
C ASN A 135 6.19 -26.81 -20.15
N ASP A 136 5.99 -26.79 -18.82
CA ASP A 136 4.90 -26.04 -18.18
C ASP A 136 5.29 -24.60 -17.83
N LEU A 137 6.59 -24.25 -17.88
CA LEU A 137 7.12 -23.00 -17.31
C LEU A 137 6.50 -21.74 -17.96
N ALA A 138 6.50 -21.66 -19.29
CA ALA A 138 5.94 -20.52 -20.01
C ALA A 138 4.44 -20.30 -19.70
N ARG A 139 3.68 -21.40 -19.64
CA ARG A 139 2.26 -21.37 -19.26
C ARG A 139 2.10 -20.93 -17.81
N THR A 140 2.91 -21.44 -16.89
CA THR A 140 2.88 -21.07 -15.46
C THR A 140 3.14 -19.59 -15.26
N VAL A 141 4.13 -19.01 -15.96
CA VAL A 141 4.38 -17.55 -15.88
C VAL A 141 3.15 -16.78 -16.34
N LYS A 142 2.57 -17.13 -17.49
CA LYS A 142 1.36 -16.48 -18.01
C LYS A 142 0.19 -16.54 -17.02
N GLU A 143 -0.06 -17.71 -16.46
CA GLU A 143 -1.12 -17.93 -15.46
C GLU A 143 -0.86 -17.14 -14.18
N ALA A 144 0.40 -17.08 -13.70
CA ALA A 144 0.79 -16.35 -12.51
C ALA A 144 0.50 -14.84 -12.63
N PHE A 145 0.89 -14.22 -13.75
CA PHE A 145 0.60 -12.81 -14.01
C PHE A 145 -0.90 -12.54 -14.14
N HIS A 146 -1.63 -13.43 -14.81
CA HIS A 146 -3.08 -13.33 -14.91
C HIS A 146 -3.77 -13.43 -13.55
N ILE A 147 -3.39 -14.40 -12.71
CA ILE A 147 -3.97 -14.56 -11.37
C ILE A 147 -3.60 -13.36 -10.49
N ALA A 148 -2.34 -12.89 -10.53
CA ALA A 148 -1.90 -11.77 -9.72
C ALA A 148 -2.70 -10.49 -9.99
N SER A 149 -2.98 -10.19 -11.27
CA SER A 149 -3.54 -8.91 -11.71
C SER A 149 -5.06 -8.88 -11.85
N THR A 150 -5.76 -10.02 -11.90
CA THR A 150 -7.20 -10.08 -12.17
C THR A 150 -8.02 -10.44 -10.93
N GLY A 151 -9.33 -10.18 -10.95
CA GLY A 151 -10.19 -10.29 -9.77
C GLY A 151 -9.70 -9.35 -8.66
N ARG A 152 -9.71 -9.77 -7.40
CA ARG A 152 -8.98 -9.07 -6.33
C ARG A 152 -7.49 -9.32 -6.56
N PRO A 153 -6.67 -8.30 -6.86
CA PRO A 153 -5.24 -8.49 -7.08
C PRO A 153 -4.52 -9.05 -5.84
N GLY A 154 -3.34 -9.61 -6.04
CA GLY A 154 -2.55 -10.13 -4.93
C GLY A 154 -1.35 -10.96 -5.38
N PRO A 155 -0.51 -11.40 -4.44
CA PRO A 155 0.73 -12.11 -4.73
C PRO A 155 0.50 -13.51 -5.26
N VAL A 156 1.36 -13.91 -6.21
CA VAL A 156 1.49 -15.29 -6.71
C VAL A 156 2.94 -15.70 -6.61
N LEU A 157 3.18 -16.94 -6.16
CA LEU A 157 4.52 -17.49 -6.04
C LEU A 157 4.77 -18.54 -7.12
N ILE A 158 5.96 -18.49 -7.74
CA ILE A 158 6.48 -19.52 -8.64
C ILE A 158 7.75 -20.09 -8.00
N ASP A 159 7.70 -21.34 -7.54
CA ASP A 159 8.84 -22.07 -7.00
C ASP A 159 9.47 -22.89 -8.10
N LEU A 160 10.73 -22.59 -8.47
CA LEU A 160 11.40 -23.10 -9.65
C LEU A 160 12.62 -23.94 -9.29
N PRO A 161 12.55 -25.28 -9.40
CA PRO A 161 13.69 -26.17 -9.17
C PRO A 161 14.83 -25.92 -10.16
N LYS A 162 16.08 -26.08 -9.67
CA LYS A 162 17.30 -25.83 -10.45
C LYS A 162 17.40 -26.68 -11.72
N ASP A 163 17.02 -27.95 -11.64
CA ASP A 163 17.03 -28.85 -12.81
C ASP A 163 16.01 -28.43 -13.87
N VAL A 164 14.86 -27.90 -13.47
CA VAL A 164 13.89 -27.34 -14.42
C VAL A 164 14.47 -26.08 -15.10
N ALA A 165 15.15 -25.21 -14.35
CA ALA A 165 15.78 -24.02 -14.92
C ALA A 165 16.89 -24.35 -15.92
N THR A 166 17.57 -25.49 -15.76
CA THR A 166 18.67 -25.94 -16.64
C THR A 166 18.25 -26.97 -17.70
N SER A 167 17.03 -27.48 -17.66
CA SER A 167 16.47 -28.37 -18.70
C SER A 167 16.03 -27.58 -19.94
N SER A 168 16.00 -28.25 -21.09
CA SER A 168 15.60 -27.63 -22.36
C SER A 168 14.18 -28.04 -22.76
N ALA A 169 13.45 -27.09 -23.35
CA ALA A 169 12.15 -27.34 -23.97
C ALA A 169 11.91 -26.42 -25.19
N ASP A 170 10.94 -26.75 -26.02
CA ASP A 170 10.49 -25.88 -27.10
C ASP A 170 9.66 -24.73 -26.53
N PHE A 171 10.12 -23.49 -26.75
CA PHE A 171 9.44 -22.32 -26.24
C PHE A 171 8.12 -22.04 -26.96
N GLN A 172 7.02 -22.06 -26.22
CA GLN A 172 5.70 -21.68 -26.70
C GLN A 172 5.01 -20.81 -25.62
N TYR A 173 4.85 -19.51 -25.90
CA TYR A 173 4.16 -18.62 -24.98
C TYR A 173 2.66 -18.58 -25.29
N PRO A 174 1.76 -18.87 -24.31
CA PRO A 174 0.32 -18.90 -24.56
C PRO A 174 -0.22 -17.52 -24.95
N SER A 175 -1.09 -17.46 -25.96
CA SER A 175 -1.76 -16.21 -26.36
C SER A 175 -2.90 -15.82 -25.41
N ALA A 176 -3.49 -16.79 -24.71
CA ALA A 176 -4.60 -16.60 -23.78
C ALA A 176 -4.46 -17.51 -22.56
N VAL A 177 -5.16 -17.14 -21.50
CA VAL A 177 -5.27 -17.92 -20.25
C VAL A 177 -6.68 -18.45 -20.11
N ASP A 178 -6.81 -19.77 -19.90
CA ASP A 178 -8.08 -20.42 -19.53
C ASP A 178 -7.85 -21.31 -18.31
N ILE A 179 -8.08 -20.75 -17.12
CA ILE A 179 -7.95 -21.47 -15.86
C ILE A 179 -9.33 -21.94 -15.43
N ARG A 180 -9.49 -23.28 -15.34
CA ARG A 180 -10.74 -23.89 -14.87
C ARG A 180 -11.12 -23.36 -13.50
N GLY A 181 -12.34 -22.80 -13.38
CA GLY A 181 -12.88 -22.30 -12.12
C GLY A 181 -12.42 -20.90 -11.72
N TYR A 182 -11.48 -20.27 -12.45
CA TYR A 182 -11.06 -18.89 -12.19
C TYR A 182 -11.59 -17.94 -13.27
N LYS A 183 -12.76 -17.35 -13.02
CA LYS A 183 -13.45 -16.43 -13.95
C LYS A 183 -13.97 -15.22 -13.16
N PRO A 184 -13.14 -14.20 -12.91
CA PRO A 184 -13.56 -13.01 -12.16
C PRO A 184 -14.74 -12.31 -12.83
N VAL A 185 -15.73 -11.92 -12.03
CA VAL A 185 -16.88 -11.14 -12.49
C VAL A 185 -16.52 -9.66 -12.49
N LEU A 186 -16.61 -9.00 -13.64
CA LEU A 186 -16.22 -7.60 -13.78
C LEU A 186 -17.42 -6.65 -14.01
N GLU A 187 -18.50 -7.12 -14.63
CA GLU A 187 -19.56 -6.25 -15.18
C GLU A 187 -20.61 -5.80 -14.16
N GLY A 188 -20.72 -6.45 -13.01
CA GLY A 188 -21.78 -6.20 -12.06
C GLY A 188 -23.18 -6.64 -12.55
N ASN A 189 -24.11 -6.82 -11.63
CA ASN A 189 -25.49 -7.18 -11.96
C ASN A 189 -26.34 -5.92 -12.15
N MET A 190 -26.94 -5.75 -13.33
CA MET A 190 -27.74 -4.55 -13.68
C MET A 190 -28.95 -4.32 -12.78
N LYS A 191 -29.58 -5.40 -12.25
CA LYS A 191 -30.71 -5.25 -11.30
C LYS A 191 -30.21 -4.59 -10.00
N GLN A 192 -29.04 -5.03 -9.51
CA GLN A 192 -28.42 -4.44 -8.32
C GLN A 192 -27.94 -3.00 -8.56
N ILE A 193 -27.37 -2.71 -9.73
CA ILE A 193 -26.95 -1.35 -10.12
C ILE A 193 -28.17 -0.40 -10.15
N LYS A 194 -29.30 -0.82 -10.74
CA LYS A 194 -30.55 -0.04 -10.72
C LYS A 194 -31.06 0.15 -9.29
N ARG A 195 -31.04 -0.90 -8.46
CA ARG A 195 -31.43 -0.79 -7.06
C ARG A 195 -30.54 0.16 -6.26
N ALA A 196 -29.24 0.14 -6.51
CA ALA A 196 -28.31 1.11 -5.93
C ALA A 196 -28.65 2.55 -6.32
N ALA A 197 -28.96 2.80 -7.61
CA ALA A 197 -29.38 4.13 -8.08
C ALA A 197 -30.69 4.59 -7.40
N GLU A 198 -31.66 3.70 -7.21
CA GLU A 198 -32.90 4.01 -6.47
C GLU A 198 -32.61 4.45 -5.04
N LEU A 199 -31.74 3.72 -4.31
CA LEU A 199 -31.36 4.07 -2.95
C LEU A 199 -30.62 5.40 -2.88
N ILE A 200 -29.68 5.64 -3.78
CA ILE A 200 -28.95 6.91 -3.86
C ILE A 200 -29.92 8.07 -4.12
N ASN A 201 -30.88 7.90 -5.03
CA ASN A 201 -31.86 8.91 -5.36
C ASN A 201 -32.89 9.19 -4.24
N ALA A 202 -33.06 8.25 -3.30
CA ALA A 202 -33.99 8.37 -2.18
C ALA A 202 -33.33 8.82 -0.87
N SER A 203 -31.98 8.77 -0.79
CA SER A 203 -31.26 9.11 0.43
C SER A 203 -31.13 10.62 0.63
N HIS A 204 -31.06 11.04 1.90
CA HIS A 204 -30.90 12.43 2.32
C HIS A 204 -29.54 12.71 2.97
N LYS A 205 -28.87 11.68 3.50
CA LYS A 205 -27.62 11.76 4.23
C LYS A 205 -26.61 10.70 3.74
N ALA A 206 -26.49 10.55 2.43
CA ALA A 206 -25.54 9.57 1.90
C ALA A 206 -24.08 9.96 2.15
N VAL A 207 -23.22 8.94 2.26
CA VAL A 207 -21.75 9.05 2.27
C VAL A 207 -21.16 8.03 1.30
N ILE A 208 -20.21 8.45 0.48
CA ILE A 208 -19.38 7.53 -0.30
C ILE A 208 -18.17 7.15 0.54
N TYR A 209 -17.92 5.84 0.69
CA TYR A 209 -16.75 5.30 1.36
C TYR A 209 -15.88 4.55 0.35
N GLY A 210 -14.79 5.19 -0.10
CA GLY A 210 -13.83 4.64 -1.06
C GLY A 210 -12.68 3.90 -0.38
N GLY A 211 -12.33 2.74 -0.89
CA GLY A 211 -11.17 1.98 -0.43
C GLY A 211 -10.07 1.89 -1.48
N GLY A 212 -9.03 1.08 -1.20
CA GLY A 212 -7.93 0.80 -2.13
C GLY A 212 -8.38 0.24 -3.48
N GLY A 213 -9.54 -0.42 -3.52
CA GLY A 213 -10.13 -0.94 -4.76
C GLY A 213 -10.49 0.14 -5.78
N VAL A 214 -10.75 1.38 -5.34
CA VAL A 214 -10.93 2.54 -6.24
C VAL A 214 -9.66 2.81 -7.03
N ILE A 215 -8.50 2.77 -6.36
CA ILE A 215 -7.20 3.01 -6.99
C ILE A 215 -6.79 1.81 -7.87
N LEU A 216 -6.98 0.58 -7.37
CA LEU A 216 -6.61 -0.64 -8.07
C LEU A 216 -7.38 -0.83 -9.38
N SER A 217 -8.66 -0.48 -9.40
CA SER A 217 -9.50 -0.55 -10.61
C SER A 217 -9.37 0.68 -11.53
N GLY A 218 -8.62 1.73 -11.13
CA GLY A 218 -8.55 2.99 -11.85
C GLY A 218 -9.85 3.81 -11.83
N ALA A 219 -10.71 3.61 -10.82
CA ALA A 219 -12.06 4.17 -10.73
C ALA A 219 -12.13 5.60 -10.16
N SER A 220 -10.99 6.26 -9.94
CA SER A 220 -10.96 7.60 -9.30
C SER A 220 -11.79 8.63 -10.06
N ARG A 221 -11.69 8.64 -11.39
CA ARG A 221 -12.47 9.55 -12.25
C ARG A 221 -13.98 9.33 -12.12
N GLU A 222 -14.43 8.09 -12.17
CA GLU A 222 -15.83 7.70 -12.05
C GLU A 222 -16.38 8.00 -10.66
N LEU A 223 -15.56 7.83 -9.61
CA LEU A 223 -15.91 8.18 -8.23
C LEU A 223 -16.11 9.69 -8.08
N ILE A 224 -15.20 10.50 -8.62
CA ILE A 224 -15.30 11.97 -8.63
C ILE A 224 -16.56 12.42 -9.37
N GLN A 225 -16.84 11.83 -10.53
CA GLN A 225 -18.04 12.14 -11.32
C GLN A 225 -19.32 11.82 -10.56
N LEU A 226 -19.40 10.65 -9.89
CA LEU A 226 -20.55 10.28 -9.06
C LEU A 226 -20.73 11.27 -7.91
N ALA A 227 -19.67 11.54 -7.15
CA ALA A 227 -19.69 12.43 -5.99
C ALA A 227 -20.15 13.86 -6.37
N HIS A 228 -19.57 14.44 -7.43
CA HIS A 228 -19.94 15.78 -7.88
C HIS A 228 -21.35 15.83 -8.46
N LYS A 229 -21.81 14.79 -9.19
CA LYS A 229 -23.18 14.75 -9.72
C LYS A 229 -24.22 14.74 -8.62
N THR A 230 -23.94 14.00 -7.55
CA THR A 230 -24.89 13.78 -6.45
C THR A 230 -24.65 14.68 -5.25
N ALA A 231 -23.55 15.46 -5.23
CA ALA A 231 -23.09 16.23 -4.08
C ALA A 231 -23.00 15.39 -2.79
N ILE A 232 -22.65 14.10 -2.91
CA ILE A 232 -22.45 13.20 -1.79
C ILE A 232 -21.02 13.36 -1.28
N PRO A 233 -20.81 13.59 0.03
CA PRO A 233 -19.48 13.68 0.62
C PRO A 233 -18.74 12.33 0.54
N VAL A 234 -17.41 12.39 0.44
CA VAL A 234 -16.54 11.23 0.25
C VAL A 234 -15.55 11.12 1.41
N THR A 235 -15.44 9.94 1.96
CA THR A 235 -14.36 9.55 2.87
C THR A 235 -13.62 8.36 2.29
N THR A 236 -12.32 8.23 2.54
CA THR A 236 -11.53 7.11 2.02
C THR A 236 -10.80 6.38 3.14
N SER A 237 -10.66 5.05 2.99
CA SER A 237 -9.76 4.30 3.87
C SER A 237 -8.31 4.78 3.68
N LEU A 238 -7.41 4.36 4.57
CA LEU A 238 -5.98 4.66 4.47
C LEU A 238 -5.43 4.37 3.05
N LEU A 239 -5.68 3.16 2.53
CA LEU A 239 -5.24 2.77 1.18
C LEU A 239 -6.09 3.36 0.05
N GLY A 240 -7.15 4.08 0.37
CA GLY A 240 -7.97 4.82 -0.60
C GLY A 240 -7.53 6.28 -0.78
N LEU A 241 -6.57 6.77 0.01
CA LEU A 241 -6.04 8.13 -0.09
C LEU A 241 -5.47 8.40 -1.50
N GLY A 242 -5.83 9.57 -2.06
CA GLY A 242 -5.54 9.90 -3.46
C GLY A 242 -6.56 9.34 -4.47
N GLY A 243 -7.39 8.37 -4.09
CA GLY A 243 -8.49 7.90 -4.95
C GLY A 243 -9.62 8.93 -5.14
N PHE A 244 -9.71 9.88 -4.23
CA PHE A 244 -10.50 11.12 -4.33
C PHE A 244 -9.61 12.28 -3.89
N PRO A 245 -9.63 13.46 -4.56
CA PRO A 245 -8.71 14.55 -4.25
C PRO A 245 -8.86 15.06 -2.82
N GLY A 246 -7.74 15.15 -2.09
CA GLY A 246 -7.71 15.54 -0.67
C GLY A 246 -8.03 17.02 -0.42
N ASP A 247 -8.01 17.87 -1.45
CA ASP A 247 -8.37 19.28 -1.42
C ASP A 247 -9.80 19.57 -1.94
N ASP A 248 -10.55 18.52 -2.35
CA ASP A 248 -11.94 18.68 -2.79
C ASP A 248 -12.87 19.01 -1.61
N LYS A 249 -13.87 19.87 -1.85
CA LYS A 249 -14.84 20.32 -0.83
C LYS A 249 -15.68 19.18 -0.25
N LEU A 250 -15.93 18.14 -1.05
CA LEU A 250 -16.68 16.96 -0.62
C LEU A 250 -15.83 15.97 0.18
N PHE A 251 -14.52 16.11 0.19
CA PHE A 251 -13.64 15.19 0.91
C PHE A 251 -13.72 15.39 2.43
N LEU A 252 -13.87 14.27 3.15
CA LEU A 252 -13.97 14.24 4.62
C LEU A 252 -12.69 13.75 5.30
N GLY A 253 -11.65 13.43 4.56
CA GLY A 253 -10.48 12.75 5.11
C GLY A 253 -10.74 11.25 5.32
N MET A 254 -9.88 10.64 6.13
CA MET A 254 -9.93 9.22 6.48
C MET A 254 -10.93 9.02 7.65
N PRO A 255 -11.72 7.93 7.68
CA PRO A 255 -12.55 7.55 8.83
C PRO A 255 -11.82 6.51 9.70
N GLY A 256 -12.42 6.18 10.84
CA GLY A 256 -11.99 5.11 11.72
C GLY A 256 -11.11 5.57 12.87
N MET A 257 -10.21 4.69 13.32
CA MET A 257 -9.43 4.85 14.55
C MET A 257 -8.67 6.20 14.64
N HIS A 258 -7.98 6.57 13.57
CA HIS A 258 -7.26 7.85 13.46
C HIS A 258 -7.87 8.76 12.40
N GLY A 259 -9.15 8.55 12.11
CA GLY A 259 -9.90 9.33 11.15
C GLY A 259 -10.30 10.70 11.69
N THR A 260 -10.72 11.58 10.78
CA THR A 260 -11.27 12.88 11.17
C THR A 260 -12.60 12.70 11.89
N ARG A 261 -12.86 13.56 12.88
CA ARG A 261 -14.10 13.50 13.66
C ARG A 261 -15.35 13.64 12.78
N TYR A 262 -15.30 14.55 11.83
CA TYR A 262 -16.42 14.78 10.91
C TYR A 262 -16.64 13.62 9.92
N ALA A 263 -15.61 12.86 9.53
CA ALA A 263 -15.77 11.63 8.74
C ALA A 263 -16.46 10.52 9.58
N ASN A 264 -16.03 10.35 10.84
CA ASN A 264 -16.63 9.39 11.76
C ASN A 264 -18.10 9.74 12.09
N TYR A 265 -18.40 11.01 12.28
CA TYR A 265 -19.78 11.48 12.48
C TYR A 265 -20.63 11.26 11.24
N ALA A 266 -20.10 11.59 10.06
CA ALA A 266 -20.82 11.39 8.81
C ALA A 266 -21.19 9.91 8.58
N LEU A 267 -20.25 8.98 8.81
CA LEU A 267 -20.53 7.53 8.72
C LEU A 267 -21.51 7.04 9.78
N SER A 268 -21.53 7.66 10.97
CA SER A 268 -22.43 7.25 12.05
C SER A 268 -23.85 7.75 11.87
N GLU A 269 -24.05 8.92 11.23
CA GLU A 269 -25.35 9.57 11.10
C GLU A 269 -25.97 9.46 9.70
N CYS A 270 -25.23 8.88 8.74
CA CYS A 270 -25.75 8.71 7.39
C CYS A 270 -26.91 7.71 7.34
N ASP A 271 -27.78 7.90 6.35
CA ASP A 271 -28.87 6.96 5.99
C ASP A 271 -28.42 5.96 4.90
N LEU A 272 -27.33 6.27 4.19
CA LEU A 272 -26.80 5.43 3.12
C LEU A 272 -25.26 5.50 3.06
N ILE A 273 -24.61 4.34 3.01
CA ILE A 273 -23.19 4.21 2.67
C ILE A 273 -23.08 3.60 1.27
N VAL A 274 -22.38 4.29 0.36
CA VAL A 274 -21.95 3.74 -0.92
C VAL A 274 -20.50 3.33 -0.78
N ALA A 275 -20.28 2.08 -0.43
CA ALA A 275 -18.95 1.50 -0.23
C ALA A 275 -18.38 0.99 -1.55
N VAL A 276 -17.18 1.45 -1.93
CA VAL A 276 -16.55 1.16 -3.21
C VAL A 276 -15.13 0.62 -2.98
N GLY A 277 -14.90 -0.66 -3.29
CA GLY A 277 -13.58 -1.30 -3.18
C GLY A 277 -12.99 -1.23 -1.78
N THR A 278 -13.79 -1.49 -0.76
CA THR A 278 -13.41 -1.44 0.66
C THR A 278 -13.90 -2.67 1.42
N ARG A 279 -13.10 -3.14 2.37
CA ARG A 279 -13.38 -4.40 3.09
C ARG A 279 -14.00 -4.22 4.49
N PHE A 280 -14.28 -3.00 4.92
CA PHE A 280 -14.81 -2.71 6.26
C PHE A 280 -13.98 -3.36 7.38
N ASP A 281 -12.67 -3.05 7.42
CA ASP A 281 -11.79 -3.57 8.45
C ASP A 281 -12.05 -2.94 9.83
N ASP A 282 -11.49 -3.56 10.86
CA ASP A 282 -11.70 -3.18 12.26
C ASP A 282 -11.16 -1.78 12.60
N ARG A 283 -10.14 -1.30 11.88
CA ARG A 283 -9.60 0.06 12.08
C ARG A 283 -10.56 1.14 11.63
N VAL A 284 -11.46 0.82 10.70
CA VAL A 284 -12.51 1.75 10.23
C VAL A 284 -13.82 1.54 10.97
N THR A 285 -14.24 0.30 11.16
CA THR A 285 -15.55 0.02 11.76
C THR A 285 -15.59 0.20 13.29
N GLY A 286 -14.44 0.00 13.95
CA GLY A 286 -14.42 -0.14 15.39
C GLY A 286 -15.42 -1.23 15.82
N ASN A 287 -16.23 -0.95 16.82
CA ASN A 287 -17.27 -1.86 17.26
C ASN A 287 -18.39 -1.99 16.20
N ILE A 288 -18.44 -3.13 15.53
CA ILE A 288 -19.38 -3.41 14.43
C ILE A 288 -20.84 -3.20 14.85
N LYS A 289 -21.21 -3.50 16.11
CA LYS A 289 -22.59 -3.31 16.61
C LYS A 289 -23.01 -1.85 16.71
N LYS A 290 -22.02 -0.93 16.73
CA LYS A 290 -22.22 0.51 16.79
C LYS A 290 -21.96 1.21 15.45
N PHE A 291 -21.47 0.46 14.43
CA PHE A 291 -21.09 1.03 13.14
C PHE A 291 -22.32 1.24 12.25
N ALA A 292 -22.56 2.48 11.84
CA ALA A 292 -23.55 2.88 10.83
C ALA A 292 -24.93 2.23 11.01
N VAL A 293 -25.42 2.14 12.25
CA VAL A 293 -26.63 1.38 12.63
C VAL A 293 -27.91 1.85 11.94
N HIS A 294 -27.94 3.06 11.40
CA HIS A 294 -29.07 3.66 10.69
C HIS A 294 -28.94 3.60 9.17
N ALA A 295 -27.76 3.23 8.66
CA ALA A 295 -27.47 3.29 7.24
C ALA A 295 -27.85 2.01 6.50
N GLN A 296 -28.40 2.17 5.30
CA GLN A 296 -28.35 1.12 4.29
C GLN A 296 -26.95 1.10 3.65
N ILE A 297 -26.49 -0.07 3.21
CA ILE A 297 -25.14 -0.22 2.64
C ILE A 297 -25.24 -0.81 1.23
N ILE A 298 -24.79 -0.05 0.26
CA ILE A 298 -24.42 -0.52 -1.08
C ILE A 298 -22.93 -0.88 -1.02
N HIS A 299 -22.56 -2.08 -1.47
CA HIS A 299 -21.17 -2.52 -1.48
C HIS A 299 -20.77 -2.99 -2.88
N ILE A 300 -19.88 -2.23 -3.50
CA ILE A 300 -19.26 -2.50 -4.79
C ILE A 300 -17.87 -3.06 -4.53
N ASP A 301 -17.65 -4.33 -4.86
CA ASP A 301 -16.34 -4.99 -4.70
C ASP A 301 -16.14 -6.06 -5.76
N VAL A 302 -14.90 -6.26 -6.19
CA VAL A 302 -14.53 -7.31 -7.16
C VAL A 302 -14.46 -8.69 -6.49
N ASP A 303 -14.24 -8.71 -5.17
CA ASP A 303 -14.14 -9.93 -4.36
C ASP A 303 -15.50 -10.29 -3.75
N PRO A 304 -16.18 -11.34 -4.21
CA PRO A 304 -17.45 -11.76 -3.66
C PRO A 304 -17.36 -12.16 -2.18
N THR A 305 -16.17 -12.56 -1.70
CA THR A 305 -15.97 -12.97 -0.31
C THR A 305 -15.88 -11.78 0.66
N ALA A 306 -15.64 -10.57 0.15
CA ALA A 306 -15.67 -9.34 0.95
C ALA A 306 -17.11 -8.89 1.28
N ILE A 307 -18.09 -9.27 0.45
CA ILE A 307 -19.48 -8.85 0.59
C ILE A 307 -20.11 -9.49 1.84
N SER A 308 -20.65 -8.64 2.72
CA SER A 308 -21.29 -9.04 3.99
C SER A 308 -20.37 -9.82 4.96
N LYS A 309 -19.04 -9.73 4.78
CA LYS A 309 -18.08 -10.41 5.65
C LYS A 309 -18.06 -9.81 7.06
N ASN A 310 -17.99 -8.48 7.15
CA ASN A 310 -17.86 -7.75 8.42
C ASN A 310 -19.11 -6.95 8.78
N VAL A 311 -19.79 -6.37 7.78
CA VAL A 311 -21.02 -5.59 7.96
C VAL A 311 -22.13 -6.12 7.05
N ARG A 312 -23.39 -6.00 7.48
CA ARG A 312 -24.54 -6.41 6.66
C ARG A 312 -24.67 -5.48 5.44
N VAL A 313 -24.67 -6.06 4.23
CA VAL A 313 -24.85 -5.33 2.97
C VAL A 313 -26.30 -5.44 2.49
N HIS A 314 -26.90 -4.32 2.07
CA HIS A 314 -28.28 -4.27 1.56
C HIS A 314 -28.34 -4.44 0.04
N VAL A 315 -27.36 -3.87 -0.68
CA VAL A 315 -27.23 -4.01 -2.13
C VAL A 315 -25.81 -4.44 -2.48
N PRO A 316 -25.55 -5.75 -2.67
CA PRO A 316 -24.26 -6.25 -3.10
C PRO A 316 -24.09 -6.10 -4.61
N ILE A 317 -22.94 -5.59 -5.06
CA ILE A 317 -22.60 -5.50 -6.48
C ILE A 317 -21.19 -6.05 -6.66
N VAL A 318 -21.08 -7.30 -7.09
CA VAL A 318 -19.79 -7.92 -7.39
C VAL A 318 -19.34 -7.52 -8.78
N GLY A 319 -18.14 -6.90 -8.88
CA GLY A 319 -17.53 -6.52 -10.15
C GLY A 319 -16.49 -5.41 -10.01
N ASP A 320 -15.93 -4.99 -11.14
CA ASP A 320 -14.93 -3.93 -11.21
C ASP A 320 -15.56 -2.56 -10.90
N ALA A 321 -14.91 -1.80 -10.00
CA ALA A 321 -15.46 -0.55 -9.50
C ALA A 321 -15.62 0.50 -10.63
N ALA A 322 -14.66 0.64 -11.54
CA ALA A 322 -14.74 1.61 -12.63
C ALA A 322 -15.92 1.30 -13.56
N ARG A 323 -16.07 0.02 -13.94
CA ARG A 323 -17.18 -0.43 -14.81
C ARG A 323 -18.54 -0.24 -14.16
N ILE A 324 -18.65 -0.55 -12.86
CA ILE A 324 -19.91 -0.39 -12.13
C ILE A 324 -20.26 1.09 -11.96
N LEU A 325 -19.30 1.93 -11.53
CA LEU A 325 -19.54 3.37 -11.36
C LEU A 325 -19.90 4.05 -12.69
N ALA A 326 -19.26 3.67 -13.79
CA ALA A 326 -19.61 4.18 -15.12
C ALA A 326 -21.06 3.87 -15.52
N ARG A 327 -21.60 2.70 -15.10
CA ARG A 327 -23.00 2.31 -15.35
C ARG A 327 -23.98 2.90 -14.34
N LEU A 328 -23.55 3.11 -13.09
CA LEU A 328 -24.38 3.65 -12.01
C LEU A 328 -24.61 5.14 -12.17
N THR A 329 -23.55 5.90 -12.46
CA THR A 329 -23.58 7.36 -12.52
C THR A 329 -24.65 7.94 -13.48
N PRO A 330 -24.92 7.38 -14.69
CA PRO A 330 -26.02 7.86 -15.54
C PRO A 330 -27.41 7.72 -14.90
N LEU A 331 -27.63 6.70 -14.06
CA LEU A 331 -28.92 6.35 -13.46
C LEU A 331 -29.28 7.19 -12.23
N VAL A 332 -28.32 7.85 -11.60
CA VAL A 332 -28.57 8.69 -10.43
C VAL A 332 -28.96 10.11 -10.86
N LYS A 333 -29.82 10.74 -10.07
CA LYS A 333 -30.25 12.13 -10.26
C LYS A 333 -29.15 13.10 -9.82
N ARG A 334 -29.14 14.28 -10.36
CA ARG A 334 -28.34 15.39 -9.83
C ARG A 334 -29.02 15.92 -8.57
N THR A 335 -28.24 16.06 -7.49
CA THR A 335 -28.70 16.61 -6.21
C THR A 335 -27.72 17.66 -5.68
N GLU A 336 -28.11 18.42 -4.66
CA GLU A 336 -27.24 19.44 -4.05
C GLU A 336 -26.95 19.13 -2.58
N ASN A 337 -27.73 18.25 -1.93
CA ASN A 337 -27.58 17.79 -0.52
C ASN A 337 -27.24 18.92 0.48
N LYS A 338 -27.84 20.10 0.30
CA LYS A 338 -27.47 21.35 1.02
C LYS A 338 -27.47 21.20 2.53
N ASP A 339 -28.52 20.61 3.11
CA ASP A 339 -28.66 20.50 4.56
C ASP A 339 -27.63 19.54 5.16
N TRP A 340 -27.36 18.43 4.46
CA TRP A 340 -26.35 17.46 4.88
C TRP A 340 -24.94 18.05 4.81
N LEU A 341 -24.61 18.72 3.71
CA LEU A 341 -23.32 19.40 3.54
C LEU A 341 -23.14 20.56 4.53
N LYS A 342 -24.23 21.28 4.88
CA LYS A 342 -24.20 22.30 5.92
C LYS A 342 -23.87 21.70 7.29
N GLN A 343 -24.53 20.62 7.68
CA GLN A 343 -24.27 19.92 8.94
C GLN A 343 -22.81 19.45 9.03
N ILE A 344 -22.28 18.85 7.96
CA ILE A 344 -20.88 18.44 7.87
C ILE A 344 -19.93 19.65 7.95
N GLY A 345 -20.28 20.75 7.28
CA GLY A 345 -19.52 22.00 7.33
C GLY A 345 -19.44 22.59 8.75
N GLU A 346 -20.51 22.44 9.54
CA GLU A 346 -20.52 22.83 10.96
C GLU A 346 -19.59 21.94 11.77
N TRP A 347 -19.58 20.64 11.56
CA TRP A 347 -18.64 19.72 12.22
C TRP A 347 -17.18 20.01 11.84
N LYS A 348 -16.87 20.27 10.55
CA LYS A 348 -15.53 20.66 10.12
C LYS A 348 -15.03 21.93 10.82
N LYS A 349 -15.92 22.90 11.08
CA LYS A 349 -15.59 24.14 11.81
C LYS A 349 -15.42 23.91 13.30
N GLN A 350 -16.28 23.07 13.90
CA GLN A 350 -16.26 22.79 15.33
C GLN A 350 -15.11 21.88 15.74
N TYR A 351 -14.73 20.95 14.87
CA TYR A 351 -13.73 19.91 15.15
C TYR A 351 -12.69 19.83 14.02
N PRO A 352 -11.96 20.92 13.76
CA PRO A 352 -10.91 20.89 12.75
C PRO A 352 -9.81 19.90 13.16
N LEU A 353 -9.18 19.28 12.16
CA LEU A 353 -7.97 18.50 12.41
C LEU A 353 -6.82 19.48 12.63
N THR A 354 -6.39 19.63 13.89
CA THR A 354 -5.37 20.59 14.31
C THR A 354 -4.46 19.98 15.36
N TYR A 355 -3.33 20.63 15.59
CA TYR A 355 -2.38 20.32 16.66
C TYR A 355 -1.95 21.62 17.37
N ALA A 356 -1.41 21.50 18.57
CA ALA A 356 -0.83 22.64 19.27
C ALA A 356 0.56 22.95 18.71
N ASP A 357 0.68 24.05 18.00
CA ASP A 357 1.96 24.49 17.44
C ASP A 357 2.94 24.93 18.55
N SER A 358 4.25 24.86 18.28
CA SER A 358 5.30 25.19 19.23
C SER A 358 6.52 25.77 18.52
N GLU A 359 7.06 26.85 19.08
CA GLU A 359 8.36 27.38 18.63
C GLU A 359 9.54 26.64 19.30
N ALA A 360 9.30 26.00 20.44
CA ALA A 360 10.33 25.32 21.22
C ALA A 360 10.61 23.88 20.71
N GLN A 361 9.65 23.25 20.01
CA GLN A 361 9.75 21.88 19.54
C GLN A 361 9.18 21.75 18.13
N ILE A 362 9.80 20.92 17.32
CA ILE A 362 9.27 20.59 16.00
C ILE A 362 8.10 19.62 16.19
N LYS A 363 6.91 19.99 15.72
CA LYS A 363 5.77 19.08 15.68
C LYS A 363 5.85 18.21 14.44
N PRO A 364 5.63 16.88 14.55
CA PRO A 364 5.67 15.98 13.40
C PRO A 364 4.64 16.34 12.33
N GLN A 365 3.45 16.82 12.72
CA GLN A 365 2.42 17.33 11.83
C GLN A 365 2.92 18.50 10.99
N TYR A 366 3.65 19.44 11.61
CA TYR A 366 4.26 20.58 10.93
C TYR A 366 5.25 20.14 9.85
N VAL A 367 6.08 19.12 10.13
CA VAL A 367 7.00 18.58 9.12
C VAL A 367 6.23 18.06 7.91
N VAL A 368 5.17 17.29 8.14
CA VAL A 368 4.33 16.75 7.03
C VAL A 368 3.68 17.86 6.22
N GLU A 369 3.15 18.89 6.87
CA GLU A 369 2.58 20.07 6.19
C GLU A 369 3.64 20.79 5.36
N GLN A 370 4.86 20.95 5.89
CA GLN A 370 5.95 21.59 5.14
C GLN A 370 6.41 20.76 3.93
N ILE A 371 6.38 19.42 4.03
CA ILE A 371 6.62 18.53 2.88
C ILE A 371 5.51 18.72 1.83
N TYR A 372 4.23 18.76 2.25
CA TYR A 372 3.13 19.01 1.32
C TYR A 372 3.26 20.36 0.59
N GLU A 373 3.55 21.42 1.32
CA GLU A 373 3.72 22.77 0.75
C GLU A 373 4.92 22.87 -0.18
N ALA A 374 6.07 22.28 0.19
CA ALA A 374 7.28 22.30 -0.61
C ALA A 374 7.11 21.52 -1.92
N THR A 375 6.44 20.37 -1.86
CA THR A 375 6.15 19.53 -3.04
C THR A 375 4.91 20.02 -3.79
N ARG A 376 4.14 20.94 -3.24
CA ARG A 376 2.82 21.37 -3.76
C ARG A 376 1.85 20.21 -3.94
N GLY A 377 2.01 19.15 -3.13
CA GLY A 377 1.24 17.91 -3.24
C GLY A 377 1.60 17.05 -4.46
N ASP A 378 2.67 17.38 -5.18
CA ASP A 378 3.14 16.63 -6.36
C ASP A 378 4.33 15.74 -6.01
N ALA A 379 4.13 14.82 -5.07
CA ALA A 379 5.10 13.79 -4.72
C ALA A 379 4.41 12.44 -4.50
N ILE A 380 5.13 11.36 -4.73
CA ILE A 380 4.75 10.05 -4.19
C ILE A 380 5.29 9.99 -2.76
N ILE A 381 4.39 9.73 -1.83
CA ILE A 381 4.71 9.57 -0.42
C ILE A 381 4.68 8.09 -0.10
N THR A 382 5.84 7.53 0.25
CA THR A 382 5.89 6.25 0.95
C THR A 382 5.96 6.50 2.45
N THR A 383 5.50 5.57 3.25
CA THR A 383 5.63 5.68 4.70
C THR A 383 6.11 4.38 5.31
N GLU A 384 6.93 4.53 6.32
CA GLU A 384 7.09 3.50 7.33
C GLU A 384 5.81 3.38 8.18
N VAL A 385 5.73 2.37 9.07
CA VAL A 385 4.55 2.13 9.89
C VAL A 385 4.74 2.62 11.34
N GLY A 386 3.78 3.43 11.79
CA GLY A 386 3.80 4.03 13.12
C GLY A 386 2.96 5.30 13.18
N GLN A 387 3.26 6.18 14.12
CA GLN A 387 2.63 7.50 14.22
C GLN A 387 2.90 8.35 12.95
N ASN A 388 4.09 8.24 12.38
CA ASN A 388 4.51 8.87 11.13
C ASN A 388 3.54 8.59 9.97
N GLN A 389 3.09 7.33 9.82
CA GLN A 389 2.10 6.91 8.83
C GLN A 389 0.77 7.64 9.01
N MET A 390 0.32 7.77 10.24
CA MET A 390 -0.95 8.43 10.55
C MET A 390 -0.86 9.93 10.33
N TRP A 391 0.24 10.59 10.74
CA TRP A 391 0.44 12.01 10.47
C TRP A 391 0.55 12.28 8.97
N ALA A 392 1.23 11.43 8.20
CA ALA A 392 1.24 11.52 6.74
C ALA A 392 -0.18 11.43 6.15
N ALA A 393 -0.99 10.46 6.62
CA ALA A 393 -2.36 10.26 6.15
C ALA A 393 -3.31 11.42 6.52
N GLN A 394 -3.07 12.10 7.66
CA GLN A 394 -3.91 13.19 8.17
C GLN A 394 -3.55 14.55 7.59
N TYR A 395 -2.25 14.87 7.44
CA TYR A 395 -1.77 16.22 7.15
C TYR A 395 -1.22 16.41 5.74
N TYR A 396 -0.94 15.34 4.98
CA TYR A 396 -0.61 15.44 3.55
C TYR A 396 -1.87 15.27 2.69
N LYS A 397 -2.15 16.23 1.80
CA LYS A 397 -3.35 16.21 0.94
C LYS A 397 -3.04 15.50 -0.37
N PHE A 398 -3.34 14.21 -0.43
CA PHE A 398 -3.16 13.40 -1.65
C PHE A 398 -4.21 13.80 -2.69
N ARG A 399 -3.76 14.23 -3.87
CA ARG A 399 -4.62 14.74 -4.95
C ARG A 399 -4.81 13.73 -6.08
N GLU A 400 -3.87 12.82 -6.23
CA GLU A 400 -3.80 11.84 -7.31
C GLU A 400 -3.76 10.41 -6.78
N PRO A 401 -4.35 9.43 -7.49
CA PRO A 401 -4.21 8.03 -7.15
C PRO A 401 -2.74 7.58 -7.31
N ARG A 402 -2.36 6.54 -6.57
CA ARG A 402 -1.02 5.94 -6.60
C ARG A 402 0.11 6.87 -6.13
N THR A 403 -0.23 7.87 -5.31
CA THR A 403 0.75 8.79 -4.69
C THR A 403 0.93 8.58 -3.19
N PHE A 404 0.15 7.69 -2.57
CA PHE A 404 0.31 7.25 -1.19
C PHE A 404 0.55 5.75 -1.14
N LEU A 405 1.74 5.34 -0.70
CA LEU A 405 2.16 3.95 -0.60
C LEU A 405 2.52 3.61 0.85
N SER A 406 1.78 2.69 1.44
CA SER A 406 1.95 2.34 2.84
C SER A 406 1.45 0.93 3.11
N SER A 407 2.01 0.24 4.12
CA SER A 407 1.50 -1.04 4.58
C SER A 407 0.28 -0.82 5.49
N GLY A 408 -0.90 -0.81 4.90
CA GLY A 408 -2.14 -0.48 5.62
C GLY A 408 -2.81 -1.68 6.29
N GLY A 409 -2.74 -2.84 5.68
CA GLY A 409 -3.43 -4.04 6.15
C GLY A 409 -2.60 -4.87 7.14
N LEU A 410 -1.34 -5.13 6.84
CA LEU A 410 -0.43 -5.88 7.73
C LEU A 410 0.27 -4.96 8.74
N GLY A 411 0.54 -3.72 8.37
CA GLY A 411 1.23 -2.77 9.25
C GLY A 411 2.73 -3.08 9.40
N THR A 412 3.39 -3.36 8.29
CA THR A 412 4.79 -3.80 8.26
C THR A 412 5.75 -2.64 8.46
N MET A 413 6.45 -2.60 9.58
CA MET A 413 7.61 -1.73 9.77
C MET A 413 8.75 -2.17 8.83
N GLY A 414 9.51 -1.21 8.27
CA GLY A 414 10.54 -1.47 7.26
C GLY A 414 10.00 -1.54 5.82
N TYR A 415 8.77 -1.10 5.59
CA TYR A 415 8.14 -1.09 4.26
C TYR A 415 8.56 0.12 3.41
N GLY A 416 8.66 1.31 4.02
CA GLY A 416 8.67 2.59 3.31
C GLY A 416 9.85 2.78 2.36
N LEU A 417 11.08 2.57 2.86
CA LEU A 417 12.30 2.78 2.07
C LEU A 417 12.40 1.82 0.85
N PRO A 418 12.24 0.50 0.99
CA PRO A 418 12.27 -0.37 -0.19
C PRO A 418 11.09 -0.12 -1.13
N ALA A 419 9.90 0.22 -0.64
CA ALA A 419 8.78 0.62 -1.49
C ALA A 419 9.07 1.89 -2.29
N ALA A 420 9.79 2.86 -1.70
CA ALA A 420 10.26 4.07 -2.40
C ALA A 420 11.21 3.73 -3.56
N ILE A 421 12.08 2.72 -3.40
CA ILE A 421 12.96 2.23 -4.49
C ILE A 421 12.12 1.77 -5.68
N GLY A 422 11.14 0.92 -5.44
CA GLY A 422 10.26 0.43 -6.49
C GLY A 422 9.44 1.54 -7.15
N ALA A 423 8.90 2.45 -6.36
CA ALA A 423 8.13 3.59 -6.83
C ALA A 423 8.97 4.53 -7.70
N GLN A 424 10.21 4.86 -7.27
CA GLN A 424 11.10 5.74 -8.02
C GLN A 424 11.49 5.15 -9.37
N LEU A 425 11.80 3.86 -9.42
CA LEU A 425 12.12 3.17 -10.67
C LEU A 425 10.92 3.10 -11.61
N GLY A 426 9.71 2.87 -11.06
CA GLY A 426 8.48 2.79 -11.84
C GLY A 426 7.93 4.15 -12.28
N ARG A 427 8.27 5.24 -11.59
CA ARG A 427 7.78 6.60 -11.83
C ARG A 427 8.94 7.61 -11.86
N PRO A 428 9.83 7.50 -12.85
CA PRO A 428 10.95 8.45 -13.01
C PRO A 428 10.47 9.87 -13.39
N ASP A 429 9.21 10.02 -13.79
CA ASP A 429 8.54 11.30 -14.06
C ASP A 429 8.26 12.12 -12.79
N LYS A 430 8.26 11.51 -11.61
CA LYS A 430 8.14 12.20 -10.32
C LYS A 430 9.52 12.54 -9.77
N LEU A 431 9.74 13.82 -9.50
CA LEU A 431 11.05 14.32 -9.04
C LEU A 431 11.33 14.06 -7.56
N VAL A 432 10.28 13.86 -6.76
CA VAL A 432 10.40 13.72 -5.31
C VAL A 432 9.63 12.50 -4.83
N PHE A 433 10.35 11.56 -4.23
CA PHE A 433 9.77 10.44 -3.52
C PHE A 433 10.17 10.56 -2.05
N VAL A 434 9.22 10.81 -1.17
CA VAL A 434 9.47 11.07 0.25
C VAL A 434 9.03 9.86 1.07
N ASP A 435 9.98 9.16 1.69
CA ASP A 435 9.69 8.16 2.71
C ASP A 435 9.52 8.87 4.06
N ILE A 436 8.27 9.03 4.52
CA ILE A 436 7.99 9.57 5.85
C ILE A 436 8.14 8.45 6.88
N ALA A 437 9.27 8.43 7.55
CA ALA A 437 9.72 7.36 8.41
C ALA A 437 9.61 7.69 9.90
N GLY A 438 9.46 6.67 10.73
CA GLY A 438 9.75 6.72 12.15
C GLY A 438 11.16 6.19 12.42
N ASP A 439 11.82 6.71 13.44
CA ASP A 439 13.20 6.34 13.80
C ASP A 439 13.38 4.85 14.11
N GLY A 440 12.36 4.18 14.66
CA GLY A 440 12.40 2.74 14.90
C GLY A 440 12.14 1.91 13.64
N SER A 441 11.22 2.37 12.79
CA SER A 441 10.77 1.60 11.62
C SER A 441 11.79 1.61 10.49
N ILE A 442 12.43 2.75 10.22
CA ILE A 442 13.45 2.87 9.16
C ILE A 442 14.64 1.91 9.37
N GLN A 443 14.97 1.60 10.61
CA GLN A 443 16.08 0.70 10.94
C GLN A 443 15.85 -0.74 10.48
N MET A 444 14.61 -1.16 10.22
CA MET A 444 14.29 -2.54 9.85
C MET A 444 14.72 -2.92 8.43
N ASN A 445 14.84 -1.95 7.52
CA ASN A 445 15.34 -2.14 6.15
C ASN A 445 16.33 -1.04 5.74
N ILE A 446 17.02 -0.44 6.70
CA ILE A 446 17.95 0.68 6.45
C ILE A 446 19.09 0.31 5.50
N GLN A 447 19.46 -0.97 5.43
CA GLN A 447 20.48 -1.49 4.51
C GLN A 447 20.14 -1.24 3.03
N GLU A 448 18.88 -1.01 2.72
CA GLU A 448 18.45 -0.67 1.35
C GLU A 448 18.92 0.72 0.90
N LEU A 449 19.48 1.53 1.79
CA LEU A 449 20.23 2.74 1.39
C LEU A 449 21.36 2.41 0.42
N ALA A 450 22.01 1.25 0.57
CA ALA A 450 23.02 0.80 -0.41
C ALA A 450 22.39 0.57 -1.79
N THR A 451 21.16 0.07 -1.86
CA THR A 451 20.41 -0.10 -3.13
C THR A 451 20.05 1.26 -3.73
N VAL A 452 19.61 2.20 -2.89
CA VAL A 452 19.28 3.58 -3.31
C VAL A 452 20.50 4.27 -3.93
N VAL A 453 21.62 4.27 -3.24
CA VAL A 453 22.85 4.97 -3.67
C VAL A 453 23.45 4.29 -4.90
N HIS A 454 23.52 2.95 -4.93
CA HIS A 454 24.05 2.21 -6.07
C HIS A 454 23.29 2.52 -7.37
N ASN A 455 21.97 2.65 -7.29
CA ASN A 455 21.12 2.96 -8.44
C ASN A 455 20.90 4.47 -8.66
N GLN A 456 21.60 5.33 -7.92
CA GLN A 456 21.51 6.79 -8.01
C GLN A 456 20.08 7.33 -7.92
N LEU A 457 19.26 6.75 -7.04
CA LEU A 457 17.86 7.14 -6.88
C LEU A 457 17.76 8.40 -6.00
N PRO A 458 17.08 9.47 -6.43
CA PRO A 458 16.99 10.74 -5.70
C PRO A 458 15.94 10.68 -4.56
N ILE A 459 15.86 9.56 -3.85
CA ILE A 459 14.89 9.35 -2.77
C ILE A 459 15.20 10.27 -1.59
N LYS A 460 14.15 10.89 -1.01
CA LYS A 460 14.25 11.71 0.20
C LYS A 460 13.60 10.95 1.36
N VAL A 461 14.35 10.73 2.42
CA VAL A 461 13.88 10.07 3.63
C VAL A 461 13.69 11.13 4.72
N ALA A 462 12.46 11.30 5.19
CA ALA A 462 12.12 12.22 6.27
C ALA A 462 11.85 11.42 7.56
N ILE A 463 12.84 11.33 8.43
CA ILE A 463 12.73 10.63 9.71
C ILE A 463 12.10 11.57 10.74
N LEU A 464 10.91 11.23 11.23
CA LEU A 464 10.26 11.89 12.36
C LEU A 464 10.77 11.23 13.66
N ASN A 465 11.94 11.67 14.11
CA ASN A 465 12.71 11.08 15.20
C ASN A 465 12.18 11.56 16.56
N ASN A 466 11.37 10.75 17.20
CA ASN A 466 10.85 11.01 18.54
C ASN A 466 11.47 10.14 19.64
N HIS A 467 12.46 9.31 19.30
CA HIS A 467 13.13 8.36 20.18
C HIS A 467 12.20 7.33 20.83
N PHE A 468 11.15 6.93 20.10
CA PHE A 468 10.20 5.91 20.55
C PHE A 468 9.68 5.05 19.41
N LEU A 469 9.28 3.83 19.74
CA LEU A 469 8.25 3.15 18.97
C LEU A 469 6.92 3.87 19.24
N GLY A 470 6.70 4.99 18.54
CA GLY A 470 5.76 6.03 18.95
C GLY A 470 4.32 5.56 19.12
N MET A 471 3.80 4.69 18.23
CA MET A 471 2.44 4.16 18.37
C MET A 471 2.33 3.23 19.58
N VAL A 472 3.36 2.42 19.88
CA VAL A 472 3.42 1.55 21.06
C VAL A 472 3.43 2.40 22.32
N ARG A 473 4.28 3.45 22.36
CA ARG A 473 4.34 4.40 23.46
C ARG A 473 2.98 5.07 23.70
N GLN A 474 2.30 5.54 22.65
CA GLN A 474 0.98 6.17 22.77
C GLN A 474 -0.04 5.21 23.41
N TRP A 475 -0.04 3.94 23.04
CA TRP A 475 -0.92 2.94 23.66
C TRP A 475 -0.55 2.67 25.13
N GLN A 476 0.75 2.61 25.43
CA GLN A 476 1.22 2.46 26.82
C GLN A 476 0.83 3.69 27.66
N GLU A 477 0.87 4.88 27.08
CA GLU A 477 0.42 6.09 27.77
C GLU A 477 -1.08 6.05 28.05
N LEU A 478 -1.90 5.81 27.03
CA LEU A 478 -3.35 5.94 27.14
C LEU A 478 -4.00 4.77 27.90
N PHE A 479 -3.44 3.56 27.81
CA PHE A 479 -4.12 2.35 28.30
C PHE A 479 -3.33 1.53 29.32
N HIS A 480 -2.03 1.88 29.56
CA HIS A 480 -1.16 1.12 30.46
C HIS A 480 -0.42 1.99 31.46
N ASN A 481 -1.06 3.09 31.94
CA ASN A 481 -0.57 3.96 33.00
C ASN A 481 0.87 4.48 32.76
N ARG A 482 1.23 4.80 31.51
CA ARG A 482 2.57 5.29 31.10
C ARG A 482 3.72 4.31 31.42
N ARG A 483 3.43 3.01 31.46
CA ARG A 483 4.47 1.99 31.67
C ARG A 483 5.17 1.70 30.35
N TYR A 484 6.14 2.52 29.98
CA TYR A 484 6.89 2.47 28.73
C TYR A 484 7.90 1.31 28.73
N SER A 485 7.42 0.09 28.44
CA SER A 485 8.26 -1.10 28.38
C SER A 485 8.73 -1.36 26.95
N ALA A 486 10.04 -1.39 26.74
CA ALA A 486 10.70 -1.71 25.48
C ALA A 486 10.24 -0.85 24.27
N SER A 487 9.80 0.39 24.52
CA SER A 487 9.35 1.30 23.44
C SER A 487 10.22 2.56 23.30
N CYS A 488 11.16 2.79 24.25
CA CYS A 488 12.09 3.92 24.21
C CYS A 488 13.33 3.56 23.37
N LEU A 489 13.71 4.45 22.46
CA LEU A 489 14.85 4.34 21.54
C LEU A 489 15.85 5.48 21.77
N ILE A 490 16.18 5.76 23.03
CA ILE A 490 17.06 6.88 23.38
C ILE A 490 18.47 6.73 22.79
N ASP A 491 18.90 5.50 22.57
CA ASP A 491 20.21 5.15 22.03
C ASP A 491 20.17 4.92 20.49
N ASN A 492 19.31 5.66 19.79
CA ASN A 492 19.27 5.63 18.32
C ASN A 492 20.64 5.94 17.73
N PRO A 493 21.01 5.28 16.61
CA PRO A 493 22.21 5.65 15.89
C PRO A 493 22.09 7.07 15.31
N ASP A 494 23.22 7.67 15.00
CA ASP A 494 23.30 8.95 14.28
C ASP A 494 22.92 8.72 12.81
N PHE A 495 21.69 9.06 12.43
CA PHE A 495 21.19 8.84 11.07
C PHE A 495 21.93 9.66 10.01
N VAL A 496 22.54 10.79 10.36
CA VAL A 496 23.38 11.57 9.45
C VAL A 496 24.65 10.79 9.11
N LYS A 497 25.34 10.25 10.11
CA LYS A 497 26.52 9.41 9.89
C LYS A 497 26.21 8.13 9.13
N ILE A 498 25.03 7.53 9.37
CA ILE A 498 24.56 6.37 8.58
C ILE A 498 24.39 6.77 7.12
N ALA A 499 23.70 7.89 6.84
CA ALA A 499 23.55 8.38 5.48
C ALA A 499 24.89 8.54 4.77
N GLU A 500 25.83 9.23 5.42
CA GLU A 500 27.19 9.46 4.90
C GLU A 500 27.97 8.15 4.67
N ALA A 501 27.86 7.18 5.59
CA ALA A 501 28.50 5.88 5.47
C ALA A 501 27.99 5.07 4.27
N TYR A 502 26.73 5.25 3.87
CA TYR A 502 26.16 4.66 2.64
C TYR A 502 26.43 5.50 1.38
N GLY A 503 26.97 6.72 1.51
CA GLY A 503 27.20 7.64 0.40
C GLY A 503 25.98 8.50 0.04
N ALA A 504 25.00 8.61 0.94
CA ALA A 504 23.90 9.55 0.86
C ALA A 504 24.20 10.82 1.66
N ARG A 505 23.45 11.89 1.42
CA ARG A 505 23.55 13.11 2.21
C ARG A 505 22.67 13.03 3.46
N GLY A 506 23.19 13.40 4.62
CA GLY A 506 22.45 13.49 5.88
C GLY A 506 22.30 14.95 6.33
N ILE A 507 21.12 15.31 6.85
CA ILE A 507 20.85 16.63 7.44
C ILE A 507 20.08 16.42 8.75
N LYS A 508 20.60 16.93 9.88
CA LYS A 508 19.90 16.92 11.16
C LYS A 508 19.19 18.25 11.39
N ILE A 509 17.91 18.19 11.74
CA ILE A 509 17.05 19.36 11.96
C ILE A 509 16.51 19.34 13.38
N THR A 510 16.90 20.33 14.21
CA THR A 510 16.54 20.44 15.62
C THR A 510 15.71 21.68 15.96
N ARG A 511 15.50 22.59 15.00
CA ARG A 511 14.76 23.84 15.20
C ARG A 511 13.70 23.99 14.13
N LYS A 512 12.51 24.44 14.53
CA LYS A 512 11.36 24.62 13.65
C LYS A 512 11.66 25.47 12.41
N LYS A 513 12.40 26.59 12.57
CA LYS A 513 12.76 27.50 11.48
C LYS A 513 13.61 26.87 10.38
N ASP A 514 14.32 25.78 10.70
CA ASP A 514 15.22 25.09 9.76
C ASP A 514 14.48 23.98 8.98
N VAL A 515 13.23 23.63 9.35
CA VAL A 515 12.45 22.55 8.71
C VAL A 515 12.22 22.83 7.23
N ARG A 516 11.63 23.97 6.89
CA ARG A 516 11.31 24.32 5.51
C ARG A 516 12.57 24.46 4.62
N PRO A 517 13.61 25.17 5.01
CA PRO A 517 14.86 25.26 4.24
C PRO A 517 15.49 23.90 3.97
N ALA A 518 15.53 23.00 4.96
CA ALA A 518 16.09 21.67 4.79
C ALA A 518 15.29 20.80 3.79
N ILE A 519 13.98 20.89 3.80
CA ILE A 519 13.11 20.19 2.84
C ILE A 519 13.34 20.74 1.43
N GLU A 520 13.39 22.05 1.24
CA GLU A 520 13.63 22.69 -0.07
C GLU A 520 15.02 22.33 -0.61
N GLU A 521 16.04 22.32 0.25
CA GLU A 521 17.39 21.86 -0.09
C GLU A 521 17.37 20.39 -0.54
N ALA A 522 16.71 19.52 0.22
CA ALA A 522 16.60 18.10 -0.13
C ALA A 522 15.91 17.89 -1.49
N ILE A 523 14.82 18.59 -1.77
CA ILE A 523 14.06 18.48 -3.03
C ILE A 523 14.93 18.84 -4.23
N THR A 524 15.77 19.87 -4.11
CA THR A 524 16.65 20.34 -5.18
C THR A 524 17.93 19.52 -5.33
N THR A 525 18.29 18.71 -4.33
CA THR A 525 19.46 17.84 -4.36
C THR A 525 19.20 16.62 -5.26
N PRO A 526 20.05 16.31 -6.26
CA PRO A 526 19.82 15.18 -7.16
C PRO A 526 20.14 13.82 -6.53
N GLU A 527 20.77 13.80 -5.37
CA GLU A 527 21.17 12.60 -4.63
C GLU A 527 20.12 12.17 -3.60
N ALA A 528 20.31 10.98 -3.04
CA ALA A 528 19.56 10.53 -1.87
C ALA A 528 19.88 11.42 -0.65
N VAL A 529 18.84 11.85 0.05
CA VAL A 529 18.96 12.70 1.25
C VAL A 529 18.18 12.10 2.41
N ILE A 530 18.82 11.99 3.56
CA ILE A 530 18.17 11.66 4.84
C ILE A 530 18.03 12.95 5.65
N LEU A 531 16.80 13.28 6.01
CA LEU A 531 16.43 14.38 6.89
C LEU A 531 16.04 13.80 8.26
N ASP A 532 16.88 13.99 9.28
CA ASP A 532 16.62 13.58 10.67
C ASP A 532 15.98 14.74 11.43
N PHE A 533 14.64 14.76 11.50
CA PHE A 533 13.89 15.75 12.24
C PHE A 533 13.72 15.33 13.71
N GLU A 534 14.39 16.02 14.62
CA GLU A 534 14.18 15.88 16.07
C GLU A 534 12.81 16.45 16.43
N VAL A 535 11.80 15.59 16.53
CA VAL A 535 10.42 16.03 16.79
C VAL A 535 10.01 15.86 18.24
N ALA A 536 8.88 16.47 18.63
CA ALA A 536 8.31 16.34 19.96
C ALA A 536 8.15 14.87 20.36
N ARG A 537 8.78 14.47 21.47
CA ARG A 537 8.92 13.06 21.88
C ARG A 537 7.59 12.39 22.22
N GLU A 538 6.71 13.09 22.91
CA GLU A 538 5.46 12.53 23.47
C GLU A 538 4.22 12.97 22.68
N GLU A 539 4.42 13.39 21.44
CA GLU A 539 3.31 13.73 20.56
C GLU A 539 2.43 12.51 20.29
N ASN A 540 1.12 12.70 20.31
CA ASN A 540 0.15 11.65 20.04
C ASN A 540 -0.60 11.91 18.74
N VAL A 541 -1.06 10.82 18.12
CA VAL A 541 -1.97 10.89 16.97
C VAL A 541 -3.40 11.00 17.47
N TYR A 542 -4.02 12.14 17.23
CA TYR A 542 -5.43 12.41 17.56
C TYR A 542 -6.21 12.82 16.31
N PRO A 543 -7.54 12.61 16.28
CA PRO A 543 -8.33 11.85 17.25
C PRO A 543 -7.96 10.34 17.22
N MET A 544 -8.34 9.61 18.28
CA MET A 544 -8.14 8.17 18.37
C MET A 544 -9.39 7.47 18.92
N VAL A 545 -9.88 6.46 18.20
CA VAL A 545 -10.94 5.57 18.71
C VAL A 545 -10.28 4.40 19.43
N PRO A 546 -10.55 4.17 20.73
CA PRO A 546 -10.03 3.00 21.44
C PRO A 546 -10.48 1.69 20.81
N ALA A 547 -9.66 0.65 20.93
CA ALA A 547 -10.03 -0.68 20.44
C ALA A 547 -11.35 -1.15 21.10
N GLY A 548 -12.29 -1.64 20.28
CA GLY A 548 -13.61 -2.09 20.74
C GLY A 548 -14.63 -0.98 20.99
N ALA A 549 -14.25 0.29 20.91
CA ALA A 549 -15.18 1.42 20.98
C ALA A 549 -15.88 1.67 19.63
N GLY A 550 -17.03 2.36 19.66
CA GLY A 550 -17.67 2.85 18.44
C GLY A 550 -16.91 4.05 17.86
N ILE A 551 -16.99 4.27 16.55
CA ILE A 551 -16.23 5.34 15.86
C ILE A 551 -16.58 6.76 16.33
N ARG A 552 -17.64 6.96 17.09
CA ARG A 552 -17.97 8.24 17.75
C ARG A 552 -17.29 8.42 19.11
N GLU A 553 -16.79 7.36 19.71
CA GLU A 553 -16.21 7.35 21.04
C GLU A 553 -14.69 7.66 20.94
N MET A 554 -14.38 8.82 20.36
CA MET A 554 -12.99 9.24 20.13
C MET A 554 -12.39 9.87 21.40
N ILE A 555 -11.14 9.49 21.67
CA ILE A 555 -10.27 10.23 22.58
C ILE A 555 -9.76 11.46 21.82
N GLU A 556 -9.87 12.61 22.44
CA GLU A 556 -9.37 13.88 21.94
C GLU A 556 -8.25 14.37 22.85
N GLY A 557 -7.28 14.97 22.26
CA GLY A 557 -6.25 15.75 22.90
C GLY A 557 -5.85 16.84 21.93
N LEU A 558 -5.53 18.02 22.42
CA LEU A 558 -4.62 18.89 21.69
C LEU A 558 -3.26 18.19 21.80
N ALA A 559 -2.80 17.66 20.70
CA ALA A 559 -1.46 17.12 20.61
C ALA A 559 -0.43 18.22 20.92
#